data_3eaad1c8e92aec1a58dab0f0f2c82c34
#
_entry.id   3eaad1c8e92aec1a58dab0f0f2c82c34
#
_cell.length_a   1.000
_cell.length_b   1.000
_cell.length_c   1.000
_cell.angle_alpha   90.00
_cell.angle_beta   90.00
_cell.angle_gamma   90.00
#
_symmetry.space_group_name_H-M   'P 1'
#
loop_
_entity.id
_entity.type
_entity.pdbx_description
1 polymer ?
#
loop_
_entity_poly.entity_id
_entity_poly.type
_entity_poly.pdbx_seq_one_letter_code
_entity_poly.pdbx_strand_id
1 'polypeptide(L)'
;MKKAKQLRELLKKEGMLVVPGVTTPLFARVAQERGFRALFVTGAGLANMNFGLPDYGLITMTENLELVKRINDNTSVPLIVDIDDGYGNPMNVYRTLKEYSRLDVGAVILEDQKAPKRCGHFEDHAVIPPEEMAAKLKAAREGSVDPDLVIFSRTDAISVNGIDDALERARIYVEAGADAIFIEAPRTREQMERIPKEVPAPTLINIVEGGKTPQLNNRELEQMGFKVALYANAPLKASIKGMQKLLDYLKEKGTTDGCEGDLMIPSAERHELTDKQFYMDLQKRYQ
;
A
#
# COMPACT_ATOMS: atom_id res chain seq x y z
N MET A 1 -9.03 12.46 -15.18
CA MET A 1 -8.37 11.21 -15.68
C MET A 1 -8.57 10.17 -14.61
N LYS A 2 -8.96 8.94 -14.98
CA LYS A 2 -9.08 7.85 -14.00
C LYS A 2 -7.77 7.58 -13.28
N LYS A 3 -7.83 7.25 -11.99
CA LYS A 3 -6.64 7.03 -11.13
C LYS A 3 -5.77 5.87 -11.62
N ALA A 4 -6.37 4.81 -12.18
CA ALA A 4 -5.62 3.72 -12.78
C ALA A 4 -4.75 4.18 -13.95
N LYS A 5 -5.31 4.96 -14.89
CA LYS A 5 -4.54 5.56 -15.98
C LYS A 5 -3.47 6.52 -15.50
N GLN A 6 -3.77 7.32 -14.46
CA GLN A 6 -2.79 8.21 -13.85
C GLN A 6 -1.60 7.43 -13.28
N LEU A 7 -1.84 6.30 -12.60
CA LEU A 7 -0.77 5.46 -12.07
C LEU A 7 0.07 4.83 -13.20
N ARG A 8 -0.57 4.32 -14.26
CA ARG A 8 0.16 3.80 -15.43
C ARG A 8 1.10 4.83 -16.04
N GLU A 9 0.66 6.09 -16.15
CA GLU A 9 1.52 7.16 -16.64
C GLU A 9 2.68 7.48 -15.67
N LEU A 10 2.45 7.40 -14.35
CA LEU A 10 3.51 7.55 -13.36
C LEU A 10 4.54 6.40 -13.43
N LEU A 11 4.09 5.17 -13.66
CA LEU A 11 4.97 4.01 -13.80
C LEU A 11 5.81 4.05 -15.09
N LYS A 12 5.35 4.73 -16.14
CA LYS A 12 6.10 4.89 -17.40
C LYS A 12 7.14 6.02 -17.36
N LYS A 13 6.94 7.04 -16.52
CA LYS A 13 7.86 8.20 -16.42
C LYS A 13 9.23 7.77 -15.90
N GLU A 14 10.26 8.50 -16.25
CA GLU A 14 11.56 8.36 -15.62
C GLU A 14 11.50 8.63 -14.12
N GLY A 15 12.41 8.03 -13.39
CA GLY A 15 12.52 8.15 -11.94
C GLY A 15 11.67 7.14 -11.19
N MET A 16 11.93 7.05 -9.90
CA MET A 16 11.24 6.16 -8.98
C MET A 16 10.05 6.87 -8.30
N LEU A 17 8.96 6.16 -8.11
CA LEU A 17 7.78 6.63 -7.40
C LEU A 17 7.90 6.27 -5.91
N VAL A 18 7.94 7.28 -5.05
CA VAL A 18 7.92 7.08 -3.58
C VAL A 18 6.48 7.07 -3.10
N VAL A 19 6.09 6.00 -2.39
CA VAL A 19 4.70 5.73 -2.02
C VAL A 19 4.59 5.50 -0.51
N PRO A 20 4.08 6.47 0.27
CA PRO A 20 3.81 6.28 1.68
C PRO A 20 2.53 5.49 1.92
N GLY A 21 2.50 4.71 3.01
CA GLY A 21 1.31 4.02 3.47
C GLY A 21 0.33 4.96 4.18
N VAL A 22 -0.96 4.75 3.91
CA VAL A 22 -2.05 5.51 4.53
C VAL A 22 -3.12 4.55 5.06
N THR A 23 -3.80 4.94 6.12
CA THR A 23 -4.75 4.11 6.85
C THR A 23 -6.11 4.79 7.06
N THR A 24 -6.18 6.09 6.81
CA THR A 24 -7.38 6.90 6.99
C THR A 24 -7.47 7.98 5.90
N PRO A 25 -8.68 8.55 5.64
CA PRO A 25 -8.84 9.69 4.75
C PRO A 25 -7.93 10.87 5.09
N LEU A 26 -7.75 11.16 6.38
CA LEU A 26 -6.93 12.28 6.82
C LEU A 26 -5.44 12.06 6.52
N PHE A 27 -4.93 10.83 6.70
CA PHE A 27 -3.55 10.50 6.30
C PHE A 27 -3.33 10.64 4.80
N ALA A 28 -4.33 10.26 3.97
CA ALA A 28 -4.25 10.43 2.53
C ALA A 28 -4.17 11.92 2.13
N ARG A 29 -4.97 12.78 2.77
CA ARG A 29 -4.93 14.23 2.53
C ARG A 29 -3.58 14.83 2.92
N VAL A 30 -3.06 14.49 4.10
CA VAL A 30 -1.73 14.95 4.54
C VAL A 30 -0.65 14.52 3.56
N ALA A 31 -0.63 13.26 3.15
CA ALA A 31 0.36 12.76 2.21
C ALA A 31 0.24 13.43 0.82
N GLN A 32 -0.97 13.63 0.31
CA GLN A 32 -1.21 14.34 -0.95
C GLN A 32 -0.75 15.81 -0.86
N GLU A 33 -1.05 16.52 0.22
CA GLU A 33 -0.61 17.90 0.46
C GLU A 33 0.92 18.03 0.48
N ARG A 34 1.61 17.03 1.03
CA ARG A 34 3.09 16.94 1.02
C ARG A 34 3.66 16.54 -0.35
N GLY A 35 2.84 16.45 -1.40
CA GLY A 35 3.26 16.27 -2.79
C GLY A 35 3.49 14.82 -3.23
N PHE A 36 3.09 13.82 -2.45
CA PHE A 36 3.14 12.44 -2.88
C PHE A 36 2.13 12.17 -4.00
N ARG A 37 2.60 11.54 -5.07
CA ARG A 37 1.83 11.36 -6.32
C ARG A 37 1.06 10.06 -6.40
N ALA A 38 1.29 9.13 -5.49
CA ALA A 38 0.54 7.89 -5.28
C ALA A 38 0.65 7.51 -3.81
N LEU A 39 -0.34 6.80 -3.27
CA LEU A 39 -0.40 6.38 -1.88
C LEU A 39 -0.69 4.88 -1.80
N PHE A 40 -0.26 4.25 -0.72
CA PHE A 40 -0.51 2.83 -0.46
C PHE A 40 -1.52 2.65 0.66
N VAL A 41 -2.59 1.92 0.40
CA VAL A 41 -3.52 1.50 1.47
C VAL A 41 -3.04 0.16 2.00
N THR A 42 -2.39 0.19 3.17
CA THR A 42 -1.74 -0.97 3.78
C THR A 42 -2.74 -1.83 4.54
N GLY A 43 -2.82 -3.13 4.25
CA GLY A 43 -3.68 -4.07 4.96
C GLY A 43 -3.35 -4.14 6.46
N ALA A 44 -2.05 -4.27 6.79
CA ALA A 44 -1.56 -4.21 8.16
C ALA A 44 -1.98 -2.92 8.88
N GLY A 45 -1.83 -1.77 8.19
CA GLY A 45 -2.19 -0.47 8.75
C GLY A 45 -3.69 -0.31 8.96
N LEU A 46 -4.53 -0.83 8.05
CA LEU A 46 -5.97 -0.84 8.23
C LEU A 46 -6.39 -1.68 9.44
N ALA A 47 -5.81 -2.89 9.59
CA ALA A 47 -6.06 -3.75 10.75
C ALA A 47 -5.70 -3.06 12.06
N ASN A 48 -4.50 -2.50 12.14
CA ASN A 48 -4.00 -1.86 13.36
C ASN A 48 -4.81 -0.60 13.73
N MET A 49 -5.00 0.32 12.77
CA MET A 49 -5.55 1.65 13.05
C MET A 49 -7.07 1.63 13.24
N ASN A 50 -7.80 0.81 12.47
CA ASN A 50 -9.27 0.86 12.46
C ASN A 50 -9.91 -0.21 13.36
N PHE A 51 -9.20 -1.31 13.64
CA PHE A 51 -9.75 -2.44 14.40
C PHE A 51 -8.92 -2.80 15.65
N GLY A 52 -7.69 -2.26 15.82
CA GLY A 52 -6.79 -2.66 16.89
C GLY A 52 -6.30 -4.11 16.75
N LEU A 53 -6.36 -4.67 15.55
CA LEU A 53 -6.00 -6.06 15.26
C LEU A 53 -4.60 -6.17 14.65
N PRO A 54 -3.88 -7.28 14.87
CA PRO A 54 -2.62 -7.57 14.19
C PRO A 54 -2.85 -7.96 12.73
N ASP A 55 -1.76 -7.94 11.94
CA ASP A 55 -1.75 -8.29 10.52
C ASP A 55 -1.74 -9.83 10.31
N TYR A 56 -2.91 -10.46 10.38
CA TYR A 56 -3.12 -11.89 10.24
C TYR A 56 -4.29 -12.26 9.31
N GLY A 57 -4.63 -11.39 8.34
CA GLY A 57 -5.76 -11.63 7.45
C GLY A 57 -7.11 -11.67 8.15
N LEU A 58 -7.27 -10.90 9.24
CA LEU A 58 -8.48 -10.89 10.06
C LEU A 58 -9.57 -9.95 9.52
N ILE A 59 -9.19 -9.05 8.60
CA ILE A 59 -10.12 -8.10 7.98
C ILE A 59 -10.75 -8.78 6.76
N THR A 60 -12.07 -8.71 6.66
CA THR A 60 -12.80 -9.22 5.50
C THR A 60 -12.65 -8.30 4.28
N MET A 61 -12.92 -8.84 3.08
CA MET A 61 -12.97 -8.05 1.85
C MET A 61 -13.90 -6.83 1.98
N THR A 62 -15.06 -6.99 2.59
CA THR A 62 -16.06 -5.92 2.71
C THR A 62 -15.57 -4.79 3.62
N GLU A 63 -14.98 -5.13 4.76
CA GLU A 63 -14.40 -4.14 5.68
C GLU A 63 -13.25 -3.37 5.03
N ASN A 64 -12.36 -4.06 4.34
CA ASN A 64 -11.26 -3.43 3.60
C ASN A 64 -11.81 -2.51 2.51
N LEU A 65 -12.74 -2.98 1.68
CA LEU A 65 -13.34 -2.23 0.58
C LEU A 65 -14.02 -0.93 1.06
N GLU A 66 -14.74 -0.98 2.19
CA GLU A 66 -15.37 0.22 2.78
C GLU A 66 -14.34 1.24 3.23
N LEU A 67 -13.26 0.82 3.88
CA LEU A 67 -12.18 1.72 4.31
C LEU A 67 -11.46 2.31 3.11
N VAL A 68 -11.12 1.48 2.10
CA VAL A 68 -10.52 1.92 0.85
C VAL A 68 -11.39 2.96 0.16
N LYS A 69 -12.70 2.72 0.06
CA LYS A 69 -13.63 3.69 -0.52
C LYS A 69 -13.57 5.04 0.17
N ARG A 70 -13.61 5.07 1.51
CA ARG A 70 -13.53 6.32 2.29
C ARG A 70 -12.21 7.06 2.05
N ILE A 71 -11.09 6.34 1.96
CA ILE A 71 -9.78 6.92 1.66
C ILE A 71 -9.76 7.45 0.23
N ASN A 72 -10.25 6.66 -0.72
CA ASN A 72 -10.27 7.00 -2.14
C ASN A 72 -11.12 8.23 -2.47
N ASP A 73 -12.26 8.40 -1.79
CA ASP A 73 -13.16 9.56 -1.96
C ASP A 73 -12.52 10.86 -1.43
N ASN A 74 -11.44 10.77 -0.64
CA ASN A 74 -10.77 11.91 -0.01
C ASN A 74 -9.38 12.23 -0.58
N THR A 75 -9.01 11.68 -1.72
CA THR A 75 -7.75 11.99 -2.41
C THR A 75 -7.93 11.98 -3.92
N SER A 76 -7.18 12.81 -4.62
CA SER A 76 -7.15 12.85 -6.09
C SER A 76 -6.00 12.04 -6.70
N VAL A 77 -5.02 11.61 -5.88
CA VAL A 77 -3.92 10.77 -6.35
C VAL A 77 -4.30 9.29 -6.35
N PRO A 78 -3.70 8.46 -7.21
CA PRO A 78 -4.01 7.04 -7.28
C PRO A 78 -3.61 6.31 -6.01
N LEU A 79 -4.48 5.38 -5.58
CA LEU A 79 -4.19 4.45 -4.50
C LEU A 79 -3.68 3.12 -5.06
N ILE A 80 -2.64 2.58 -4.44
CA ILE A 80 -2.22 1.17 -4.56
C ILE A 80 -2.81 0.48 -3.32
N VAL A 81 -3.62 -0.55 -3.50
CA VAL A 81 -4.41 -1.16 -2.42
C VAL A 81 -3.95 -2.57 -2.15
N ASP A 82 -3.62 -2.87 -0.90
CA ASP A 82 -3.37 -4.23 -0.44
C ASP A 82 -4.69 -5.02 -0.36
N ILE A 83 -4.78 -6.12 -1.08
CA ILE A 83 -5.94 -7.03 -1.10
C ILE A 83 -5.57 -8.43 -0.62
N ASP A 84 -4.49 -8.55 0.13
CA ASP A 84 -3.98 -9.81 0.65
C ASP A 84 -3.88 -10.91 -0.45
N ASP A 85 -4.34 -12.13 -0.16
CA ASP A 85 -4.41 -13.26 -1.11
C ASP A 85 -5.60 -13.17 -2.09
N GLY A 86 -6.33 -12.05 -2.09
CA GLY A 86 -7.56 -11.85 -2.87
C GLY A 86 -8.81 -12.42 -2.22
N TYR A 87 -8.72 -12.75 -0.94
CA TYR A 87 -9.80 -13.27 -0.07
C TYR A 87 -10.32 -14.65 -0.49
N GLY A 88 -9.43 -15.49 -1.03
CA GLY A 88 -9.71 -16.90 -1.33
C GLY A 88 -9.20 -17.41 -2.68
N ASN A 89 -9.98 -18.27 -3.34
CA ASN A 89 -9.62 -18.91 -4.60
C ASN A 89 -9.82 -17.98 -5.83
N PRO A 90 -9.50 -18.40 -7.06
CA PRO A 90 -9.68 -17.56 -8.26
C PRO A 90 -11.08 -16.97 -8.46
N MET A 91 -12.15 -17.65 -8.05
CA MET A 91 -13.52 -17.10 -8.12
C MET A 91 -13.72 -15.95 -7.14
N ASN A 92 -13.13 -16.03 -5.94
CA ASN A 92 -13.13 -14.95 -4.97
C ASN A 92 -12.34 -13.75 -5.52
N VAL A 93 -11.15 -13.99 -6.08
CA VAL A 93 -10.31 -12.97 -6.70
C VAL A 93 -11.04 -12.24 -7.84
N TYR A 94 -11.74 -12.96 -8.73
CA TYR A 94 -12.58 -12.37 -9.76
C TYR A 94 -13.59 -11.37 -9.16
N ARG A 95 -14.32 -11.80 -8.12
CA ARG A 95 -15.29 -10.93 -7.42
C ARG A 95 -14.59 -9.73 -6.76
N THR A 96 -13.47 -9.97 -6.10
CA THR A 96 -12.68 -8.92 -5.43
C THR A 96 -12.28 -7.84 -6.44
N LEU A 97 -11.67 -8.22 -7.55
CA LEU A 97 -11.24 -7.26 -8.57
C LEU A 97 -12.41 -6.49 -9.19
N LYS A 98 -13.56 -7.16 -9.38
CA LYS A 98 -14.77 -6.48 -9.85
C LYS A 98 -15.23 -5.36 -8.92
N GLU A 99 -15.11 -5.54 -7.61
CA GLU A 99 -15.52 -4.51 -6.64
C GLU A 99 -14.47 -3.39 -6.52
N TYR A 100 -13.17 -3.73 -6.40
CA TYR A 100 -12.11 -2.71 -6.29
C TYR A 100 -11.95 -1.87 -7.57
N SER A 101 -12.09 -2.46 -8.76
CA SER A 101 -12.01 -1.71 -10.02
C SER A 101 -13.15 -0.70 -10.22
N ARG A 102 -14.27 -0.84 -9.49
CA ARG A 102 -15.37 0.14 -9.49
C ARG A 102 -15.10 1.36 -8.62
N LEU A 103 -14.16 1.27 -7.68
CA LEU A 103 -13.81 2.38 -6.79
C LEU A 103 -12.90 3.44 -7.44
N ASP A 104 -12.46 3.25 -8.68
CA ASP A 104 -11.46 4.10 -9.34
C ASP A 104 -10.15 4.18 -8.54
N VAL A 105 -9.68 3.06 -8.00
CA VAL A 105 -8.33 2.96 -7.43
C VAL A 105 -7.27 2.83 -8.51
N GLY A 106 -6.01 3.15 -8.21
CA GLY A 106 -4.90 3.07 -9.18
C GLY A 106 -4.42 1.65 -9.43
N ALA A 107 -4.29 0.89 -8.37
CA ALA A 107 -3.78 -0.48 -8.41
C ALA A 107 -4.27 -1.32 -7.24
N VAL A 108 -4.11 -2.63 -7.39
CA VAL A 108 -4.18 -3.60 -6.29
C VAL A 108 -2.86 -4.36 -6.18
N ILE A 109 -2.52 -4.82 -4.97
CA ILE A 109 -1.46 -5.81 -4.70
C ILE A 109 -2.13 -7.11 -4.29
N LEU A 110 -1.85 -8.18 -5.02
CA LEU A 110 -2.33 -9.54 -4.78
C LEU A 110 -1.12 -10.44 -4.49
N GLU A 111 -1.15 -11.16 -3.37
CA GLU A 111 -0.02 -11.96 -2.91
C GLU A 111 -0.25 -13.48 -3.03
N ASP A 112 0.86 -14.24 -3.11
CA ASP A 112 0.86 -15.69 -3.24
C ASP A 112 0.97 -16.43 -1.89
N GLN A 113 0.70 -15.78 -0.76
CA GLN A 113 0.71 -16.47 0.52
C GLN A 113 -0.43 -17.48 0.62
N LYS A 114 -0.14 -18.61 1.29
CA LYS A 114 -1.15 -19.60 1.67
C LYS A 114 -1.90 -19.11 2.89
N ALA A 115 -3.22 -19.13 2.84
CA ALA A 115 -4.04 -18.76 4.00
C ALA A 115 -3.84 -19.74 5.20
N PRO A 116 -3.85 -19.25 6.45
CA PRO A 116 -3.99 -17.85 6.83
C PRO A 116 -2.71 -17.03 6.58
N LYS A 117 -2.86 -15.89 5.90
CA LYS A 117 -1.72 -15.02 5.57
C LYS A 117 -1.10 -14.42 6.83
N ARG A 118 0.16 -14.03 6.75
CA ARG A 118 0.92 -13.35 7.80
C ARG A 118 1.75 -12.22 7.19
N CYS A 119 2.25 -11.32 8.03
CA CYS A 119 3.20 -10.32 7.57
C CYS A 119 4.43 -11.01 6.95
N GLY A 120 4.84 -10.61 5.73
CA GLY A 120 5.98 -11.22 5.01
C GLY A 120 7.34 -11.12 5.71
N HIS A 121 7.45 -10.25 6.73
CA HIS A 121 8.62 -10.16 7.60
C HIS A 121 8.61 -11.15 8.78
N PHE A 122 7.51 -11.88 8.99
CA PHE A 122 7.44 -12.95 10.00
C PHE A 122 8.03 -14.27 9.44
N GLU A 123 8.19 -15.23 10.31
CA GLU A 123 8.56 -16.61 9.96
C GLU A 123 7.28 -17.48 9.86
N ASP A 124 7.42 -18.72 9.36
CA ASP A 124 6.35 -19.71 9.28
C ASP A 124 5.16 -19.38 8.35
N HIS A 125 5.36 -18.57 7.29
CA HIS A 125 4.40 -18.51 6.20
C HIS A 125 4.78 -19.46 5.07
N ALA A 126 3.81 -19.81 4.24
CA ALA A 126 3.97 -20.64 3.06
C ALA A 126 3.39 -19.93 1.85
N VAL A 127 3.88 -20.28 0.67
CA VAL A 127 3.35 -19.78 -0.60
C VAL A 127 2.56 -20.88 -1.31
N ILE A 128 1.54 -20.47 -2.07
CA ILE A 128 0.78 -21.38 -2.95
C ILE A 128 1.62 -21.77 -4.16
N PRO A 129 1.28 -22.86 -4.88
CA PRO A 129 1.90 -23.20 -6.16
C PRO A 129 1.82 -22.01 -7.15
N PRO A 130 2.88 -21.78 -7.96
CA PRO A 130 2.90 -20.65 -8.89
C PRO A 130 1.78 -20.71 -9.93
N GLU A 131 1.36 -21.89 -10.35
CA GLU A 131 0.21 -22.10 -11.27
C GLU A 131 -1.12 -21.69 -10.63
N GLU A 132 -1.30 -21.84 -9.32
CA GLU A 132 -2.49 -21.39 -8.61
C GLU A 132 -2.52 -19.86 -8.56
N MET A 133 -1.38 -19.22 -8.26
CA MET A 133 -1.28 -17.76 -8.32
C MET A 133 -1.50 -17.23 -9.74
N ALA A 134 -0.96 -17.89 -10.77
CA ALA A 134 -1.22 -17.54 -12.17
C ALA A 134 -2.71 -17.60 -12.51
N ALA A 135 -3.43 -18.60 -11.99
CA ALA A 135 -4.89 -18.69 -12.15
C ALA A 135 -5.62 -17.54 -11.45
N LYS A 136 -5.18 -17.15 -10.23
CA LYS A 136 -5.71 -15.98 -9.52
C LYS A 136 -5.48 -14.68 -10.32
N LEU A 137 -4.30 -14.49 -10.91
CA LEU A 137 -3.97 -13.30 -11.72
C LEU A 137 -4.84 -13.21 -12.99
N LYS A 138 -5.07 -14.32 -13.69
CA LYS A 138 -5.98 -14.37 -14.83
C LYS A 138 -7.42 -14.03 -14.43
N ALA A 139 -7.89 -14.59 -13.30
CA ALA A 139 -9.20 -14.26 -12.75
C ALA A 139 -9.30 -12.80 -12.33
N ALA A 140 -8.22 -12.23 -11.75
CA ALA A 140 -8.12 -10.83 -11.40
C ALA A 140 -8.29 -9.93 -12.62
N ARG A 141 -7.61 -10.25 -13.70
CA ARG A 141 -7.67 -9.48 -14.96
C ARG A 141 -9.06 -9.54 -15.59
N GLU A 142 -9.67 -10.71 -15.62
CA GLU A 142 -11.01 -10.91 -16.15
C GLU A 142 -12.11 -10.24 -15.30
N GLY A 143 -11.93 -10.26 -13.96
CA GLY A 143 -12.85 -9.62 -13.01
C GLY A 143 -12.82 -8.10 -13.03
N SER A 144 -11.72 -7.49 -13.43
CA SER A 144 -11.57 -6.04 -13.46
C SER A 144 -12.47 -5.41 -14.53
N VAL A 145 -13.32 -4.46 -14.12
CA VAL A 145 -14.13 -3.64 -15.04
C VAL A 145 -13.39 -2.41 -15.56
N ASP A 146 -12.22 -2.10 -15.01
CA ASP A 146 -11.33 -1.06 -15.49
C ASP A 146 -10.09 -1.70 -16.15
N PRO A 147 -9.94 -1.59 -17.50
CA PRO A 147 -8.81 -2.18 -18.21
C PRO A 147 -7.47 -1.52 -17.85
N ASP A 148 -7.50 -0.31 -17.32
CA ASP A 148 -6.30 0.42 -16.90
C ASP A 148 -5.85 0.08 -15.47
N LEU A 149 -6.66 -0.64 -14.67
CA LEU A 149 -6.29 -1.02 -13.31
C LEU A 149 -4.97 -1.79 -13.30
N VAL A 150 -4.00 -1.30 -12.52
CA VAL A 150 -2.70 -1.93 -12.38
C VAL A 150 -2.79 -3.09 -11.38
N ILE A 151 -2.27 -4.26 -11.74
CA ILE A 151 -2.17 -5.41 -10.84
C ILE A 151 -0.69 -5.62 -10.51
N PHE A 152 -0.32 -5.34 -9.26
CA PHE A 152 0.95 -5.80 -8.70
C PHE A 152 0.78 -7.23 -8.20
N SER A 153 1.61 -8.14 -8.68
CA SER A 153 1.70 -9.46 -8.07
C SER A 153 2.83 -9.46 -7.05
N ARG A 154 2.50 -9.80 -5.81
CA ARG A 154 3.44 -9.98 -4.72
C ARG A 154 3.78 -11.45 -4.55
N THR A 155 5.07 -11.74 -4.33
CA THR A 155 5.52 -13.05 -3.88
C THR A 155 6.33 -12.94 -2.59
N ASP A 156 6.02 -13.80 -1.65
CA ASP A 156 6.75 -13.97 -0.39
C ASP A 156 7.73 -15.16 -0.43
N ALA A 157 8.01 -15.67 -1.62
CA ALA A 157 8.81 -16.88 -1.82
C ALA A 157 10.27 -16.76 -1.36
N ILE A 158 10.86 -15.56 -1.29
CA ILE A 158 12.25 -15.40 -0.83
C ILE A 158 12.48 -16.08 0.52
N SER A 159 11.58 -15.87 1.46
CA SER A 159 11.72 -16.40 2.81
C SER A 159 11.43 -17.91 2.93
N VAL A 160 10.74 -18.48 1.96
CA VAL A 160 10.33 -19.90 1.90
C VAL A 160 11.28 -20.73 1.04
N ASN A 161 11.53 -20.28 -0.19
CA ASN A 161 12.22 -21.04 -1.24
C ASN A 161 13.48 -20.35 -1.76
N GLY A 162 13.76 -19.09 -1.36
CA GLY A 162 14.89 -18.31 -1.82
C GLY A 162 14.62 -17.44 -3.03
N ILE A 163 15.64 -16.67 -3.43
CA ILE A 163 15.53 -15.63 -4.46
C ILE A 163 15.27 -16.21 -5.86
N ASP A 164 15.81 -17.38 -6.18
CA ASP A 164 15.68 -17.95 -7.53
C ASP A 164 14.24 -18.39 -7.81
N ASP A 165 13.56 -19.03 -6.85
CA ASP A 165 12.13 -19.34 -6.94
C ASP A 165 11.28 -18.07 -7.03
N ALA A 166 11.59 -17.03 -6.23
CA ALA A 166 10.87 -15.77 -6.29
C ALA A 166 10.99 -15.07 -7.66
N LEU A 167 12.17 -15.11 -8.30
CA LEU A 167 12.39 -14.57 -9.63
C LEU A 167 11.68 -15.39 -10.73
N GLU A 168 11.64 -16.71 -10.59
CA GLU A 168 10.91 -17.58 -11.53
C GLU A 168 9.40 -17.34 -11.41
N ARG A 169 8.86 -17.27 -10.19
CA ARG A 169 7.47 -16.89 -9.95
C ARG A 169 7.14 -15.53 -10.56
N ALA A 170 8.01 -14.55 -10.40
CA ALA A 170 7.81 -13.22 -10.97
C ALA A 170 7.62 -13.27 -12.50
N ARG A 171 8.38 -14.11 -13.23
CA ARG A 171 8.22 -14.30 -14.68
C ARG A 171 6.87 -14.92 -15.01
N ILE A 172 6.50 -16.00 -14.32
CA ILE A 172 5.20 -16.67 -14.49
C ILE A 172 4.04 -15.69 -14.22
N TYR A 173 4.16 -14.83 -13.20
CA TYR A 173 3.12 -13.88 -12.83
C TYR A 173 2.96 -12.74 -13.85
N VAL A 174 4.06 -12.28 -14.45
CA VAL A 174 4.00 -11.32 -15.56
C VAL A 174 3.30 -11.95 -16.77
N GLU A 175 3.63 -13.18 -17.13
CA GLU A 175 2.96 -13.92 -18.23
C GLU A 175 1.48 -14.16 -17.93
N ALA A 176 1.11 -14.33 -16.66
CA ALA A 176 -0.27 -14.49 -16.22
C ALA A 176 -1.07 -13.18 -16.16
N GLY A 177 -0.44 -12.01 -16.41
CA GLY A 177 -1.12 -10.73 -16.54
C GLY A 177 -0.86 -9.74 -15.40
N ALA A 178 0.15 -9.95 -14.54
CA ALA A 178 0.62 -8.92 -13.64
C ALA A 178 1.28 -7.77 -14.43
N ASP A 179 0.98 -6.52 -14.06
CA ASP A 179 1.59 -5.33 -14.66
C ASP A 179 2.92 -4.94 -14.01
N ALA A 180 3.09 -5.32 -12.75
CA ALA A 180 4.27 -5.02 -11.94
C ALA A 180 4.46 -6.10 -10.87
N ILE A 181 5.67 -6.21 -10.36
CA ILE A 181 6.06 -7.26 -9.41
C ILE A 181 6.56 -6.66 -8.10
N PHE A 182 6.15 -7.28 -7.02
CA PHE A 182 6.62 -7.03 -5.68
C PHE A 182 7.17 -8.33 -5.08
N ILE A 183 8.50 -8.42 -4.96
CA ILE A 183 9.17 -9.52 -4.26
C ILE A 183 9.46 -9.05 -2.83
N GLU A 184 8.80 -9.67 -1.84
CA GLU A 184 8.86 -9.23 -0.45
C GLU A 184 10.16 -9.68 0.24
N ALA A 185 10.66 -8.80 1.11
CA ALA A 185 11.73 -9.06 2.08
C ALA A 185 13.06 -9.60 1.51
N PRO A 186 13.65 -9.02 0.43
CA PRO A 186 15.03 -9.33 0.06
C PRO A 186 15.96 -9.01 1.23
N ARG A 187 16.92 -9.93 1.52
CA ARG A 187 17.75 -9.88 2.74
C ARG A 187 19.15 -9.30 2.50
N THR A 188 19.57 -9.21 1.24
CA THR A 188 20.90 -8.72 0.88
C THR A 188 20.83 -7.70 -0.24
N ARG A 189 21.83 -6.84 -0.33
CA ARG A 189 21.97 -5.89 -1.44
C ARG A 189 22.00 -6.60 -2.79
N GLU A 190 22.69 -7.75 -2.87
CA GLU A 190 22.76 -8.57 -4.08
C GLU A 190 21.36 -9.03 -4.54
N GLN A 191 20.53 -9.54 -3.61
CA GLN A 191 19.16 -9.90 -3.93
C GLN A 191 18.35 -8.71 -4.44
N MET A 192 18.51 -7.53 -3.82
CA MET A 192 17.84 -6.30 -4.26
C MET A 192 18.27 -5.90 -5.67
N GLU A 193 19.55 -6.01 -6.02
CA GLU A 193 20.06 -5.68 -7.35
C GLU A 193 19.60 -6.66 -8.43
N ARG A 194 19.38 -7.93 -8.09
CA ARG A 194 18.89 -8.96 -9.02
C ARG A 194 17.44 -8.71 -9.43
N ILE A 195 16.60 -8.27 -8.50
CA ILE A 195 15.15 -8.12 -8.73
C ILE A 195 14.85 -7.25 -9.96
N PRO A 196 15.24 -5.96 -10.03
CA PRO A 196 14.90 -5.14 -11.20
C PRO A 196 15.66 -5.51 -12.47
N LYS A 197 16.76 -6.27 -12.37
CA LYS A 197 17.52 -6.74 -13.53
C LYS A 197 16.91 -7.96 -14.19
N GLU A 198 16.31 -8.87 -13.41
CA GLU A 198 15.86 -10.17 -13.89
C GLU A 198 14.34 -10.26 -14.07
N VAL A 199 13.58 -9.35 -13.45
CA VAL A 199 12.11 -9.29 -13.59
C VAL A 199 11.74 -8.47 -14.83
N PRO A 200 10.97 -9.01 -15.79
CA PRO A 200 10.62 -8.31 -17.04
C PRO A 200 9.43 -7.35 -16.90
N ALA A 201 9.30 -6.69 -15.74
CA ALA A 201 8.23 -5.73 -15.44
C ALA A 201 8.71 -4.70 -14.40
N PRO A 202 8.01 -3.56 -14.23
CA PRO A 202 8.30 -2.64 -13.14
C PRO A 202 8.28 -3.34 -11.78
N THR A 203 9.28 -3.04 -10.93
CA THR A 203 9.43 -3.67 -9.61
C THR A 203 9.18 -2.67 -8.49
N LEU A 204 8.57 -3.18 -7.41
CA LEU A 204 8.35 -2.48 -6.16
C LEU A 204 9.27 -3.06 -5.08
N ILE A 205 9.85 -2.19 -4.27
CA ILE A 205 10.58 -2.53 -3.05
C ILE A 205 9.87 -1.94 -1.83
N ASN A 206 9.67 -2.73 -0.79
CA ASN A 206 9.10 -2.30 0.48
C ASN A 206 10.21 -2.04 1.51
N ILE A 207 10.27 -0.83 2.02
CA ILE A 207 11.22 -0.41 3.05
C ILE A 207 10.50 -0.42 4.40
N VAL A 208 10.92 -1.36 5.26
CA VAL A 208 10.32 -1.55 6.59
C VAL A 208 11.40 -1.32 7.65
N GLU A 209 11.20 -0.30 8.47
CA GLU A 209 12.13 0.01 9.58
C GLU A 209 12.15 -1.15 10.58
N GLY A 210 13.35 -1.69 10.82
CA GLY A 210 13.55 -2.90 11.65
C GLY A 210 13.16 -4.21 10.97
N GLY A 211 12.83 -4.20 9.66
CA GLY A 211 12.56 -5.38 8.85
C GLY A 211 13.82 -6.10 8.37
N LYS A 212 13.62 -7.11 7.51
CA LYS A 212 14.69 -7.96 6.96
C LYS A 212 15.42 -7.31 5.78
N THR A 213 14.77 -6.39 5.07
CA THR A 213 15.32 -5.69 3.90
C THR A 213 16.35 -4.64 4.30
N PRO A 214 17.55 -4.61 3.69
CA PRO A 214 18.54 -3.57 3.94
C PRO A 214 17.97 -2.16 3.71
N GLN A 215 18.21 -1.25 4.66
CA GLN A 215 17.77 0.14 4.58
C GLN A 215 18.70 0.91 3.63
N LEU A 216 18.17 1.28 2.46
CA LEU A 216 18.84 2.12 1.48
C LEU A 216 18.01 3.38 1.25
N ASN A 217 18.66 4.47 0.84
CA ASN A 217 17.95 5.68 0.47
C ASN A 217 17.33 5.57 -0.94
N ASN A 218 16.38 6.45 -1.24
CA ASN A 218 15.64 6.41 -2.49
C ASN A 218 16.53 6.52 -3.75
N ARG A 219 17.64 7.25 -3.69
CA ARG A 219 18.57 7.39 -4.81
C ARG A 219 19.28 6.07 -5.12
N GLU A 220 19.67 5.32 -4.09
CA GLU A 220 20.30 4.00 -4.27
C GLU A 220 19.31 3.00 -4.85
N LEU A 221 18.05 2.99 -4.35
CA LEU A 221 16.99 2.12 -4.86
C LEU A 221 16.66 2.41 -6.34
N GLU A 222 16.59 3.68 -6.70
CA GLU A 222 16.39 4.12 -8.08
C GLU A 222 17.54 3.70 -8.99
N GLN A 223 18.80 3.83 -8.54
CA GLN A 223 19.98 3.39 -9.27
C GLN A 223 20.02 1.87 -9.48
N MET A 224 19.45 1.09 -8.59
CA MET A 224 19.27 -0.36 -8.77
C MET A 224 18.22 -0.69 -9.85
N GLY A 225 17.31 0.22 -10.15
CA GLY A 225 16.26 0.06 -11.16
C GLY A 225 14.85 -0.17 -10.60
N PHE A 226 14.65 -0.06 -9.28
CA PHE A 226 13.29 -0.12 -8.72
C PHE A 226 12.42 1.03 -9.22
N LYS A 227 11.18 0.71 -9.55
CA LYS A 227 10.20 1.68 -10.05
C LYS A 227 9.34 2.30 -8.95
N VAL A 228 9.12 1.57 -7.87
CA VAL A 228 8.33 1.99 -6.72
C VAL A 228 9.09 1.70 -5.43
N ALA A 229 9.26 2.72 -4.58
CA ALA A 229 9.70 2.54 -3.19
C ALA A 229 8.50 2.74 -2.26
N LEU A 230 8.14 1.69 -1.54
CA LEU A 230 7.01 1.64 -0.63
C LEU A 230 7.50 1.82 0.81
N TYR A 231 6.85 2.74 1.54
CA TYR A 231 7.01 2.96 2.97
C TYR A 231 5.69 2.64 3.67
N ALA A 232 5.35 1.35 3.73
CA ALA A 232 4.01 0.86 4.07
C ALA A 232 3.50 1.33 5.45
N ASN A 233 4.33 1.31 6.47
CA ASN A 233 3.91 1.56 7.85
C ASN A 233 4.61 2.76 8.52
N ALA A 234 5.49 3.48 7.81
CA ALA A 234 6.22 4.60 8.39
C ALA A 234 5.30 5.71 8.94
N PRO A 235 4.26 6.18 8.21
CA PRO A 235 3.34 7.17 8.75
C PRO A 235 2.53 6.67 9.96
N LEU A 236 2.10 5.41 9.96
CA LEU A 236 1.42 4.80 11.10
C LEU A 236 2.31 4.78 12.35
N LYS A 237 3.54 4.29 12.22
CA LYS A 237 4.51 4.27 13.33
C LYS A 237 4.80 5.67 13.87
N ALA A 238 4.93 6.66 12.96
CA ALA A 238 5.14 8.06 13.33
C ALA A 238 3.94 8.64 14.10
N SER A 239 2.71 8.34 13.67
CA SER A 239 1.49 8.81 14.35
C SER A 239 1.35 8.24 15.77
N ILE A 240 1.64 6.95 15.95
CA ILE A 240 1.66 6.31 17.28
C ILE A 240 2.69 6.99 18.17
N LYS A 241 3.91 7.23 17.67
CA LYS A 241 4.97 7.88 18.43
C LYS A 241 4.64 9.33 18.79
N GLY A 242 4.02 10.07 17.86
CA GLY A 242 3.52 11.42 18.11
C GLY A 242 2.48 11.45 19.22
N MET A 243 1.50 10.53 19.14
CA MET A 243 0.47 10.40 20.18
C MET A 243 1.08 10.06 21.56
N GLN A 244 2.03 9.12 21.62
CA GLN A 244 2.72 8.78 22.88
C GLN A 244 3.37 10.01 23.50
N LYS A 245 4.12 10.80 22.72
CA LYS A 245 4.79 12.02 23.22
C LYS A 245 3.80 13.03 23.79
N LEU A 246 2.68 13.26 23.09
CA LEU A 246 1.63 14.18 23.57
C LEU A 246 0.98 13.67 24.86
N LEU A 247 0.66 12.38 24.94
CA LEU A 247 0.06 11.79 26.14
C LEU A 247 0.99 11.79 27.34
N ASP A 248 2.30 11.55 27.15
CA ASP A 248 3.32 11.66 28.19
C ASP A 248 3.40 13.10 28.70
N TYR A 249 3.43 14.09 27.79
CA TYR A 249 3.42 15.52 28.17
C TYR A 249 2.17 15.89 28.96
N LEU A 250 0.98 15.49 28.47
CA LEU A 250 -0.29 15.75 29.15
C LEU A 250 -0.33 15.13 30.56
N LYS A 251 0.17 13.90 30.70
CA LYS A 251 0.23 13.20 31.98
C LYS A 251 1.18 13.90 32.97
N GLU A 252 2.30 14.40 32.47
CA GLU A 252 3.32 15.09 33.33
C GLU A 252 2.90 16.51 33.71
N LYS A 253 2.41 17.29 32.76
CA LYS A 253 2.12 18.73 32.90
C LYS A 253 0.66 19.05 33.28
N GLY A 254 -0.28 18.11 33.03
CA GLY A 254 -1.70 18.35 33.28
C GLY A 254 -2.37 19.35 32.31
N THR A 255 -1.70 19.68 31.22
CA THR A 255 -2.16 20.64 30.19
C THR A 255 -1.57 20.33 28.84
N THR A 256 -2.20 20.83 27.77
CA THR A 256 -1.67 20.83 26.38
C THR A 256 -1.17 22.24 25.99
N ASP A 257 -1.13 23.18 26.89
CA ASP A 257 -0.60 24.52 26.63
C ASP A 257 0.87 24.45 26.15
N GLY A 258 1.19 25.19 25.10
CA GLY A 258 2.50 25.13 24.44
C GLY A 258 2.78 23.94 23.53
N CYS A 259 1.80 23.05 23.32
CA CYS A 259 1.99 21.89 22.41
C CYS A 259 1.73 22.19 20.94
N GLU A 260 1.00 23.27 20.61
CA GLU A 260 0.75 23.64 19.20
C GLU A 260 2.05 24.00 18.48
N GLY A 261 2.19 23.48 17.25
CA GLY A 261 3.35 23.69 16.39
C GLY A 261 4.44 22.61 16.53
N ASP A 262 4.66 22.07 17.73
CA ASP A 262 5.68 21.03 17.97
C ASP A 262 5.07 19.62 18.09
N LEU A 263 4.12 19.44 19.01
CA LEU A 263 3.48 18.15 19.26
C LEU A 263 2.12 18.00 18.59
N MET A 264 1.46 19.12 18.26
CA MET A 264 0.15 19.16 17.62
C MET A 264 0.14 20.18 16.50
N ILE A 265 -0.56 19.87 15.41
CA ILE A 265 -0.83 20.87 14.38
C ILE A 265 -1.83 21.93 14.90
N PRO A 266 -1.75 23.19 14.44
CA PRO A 266 -2.74 24.21 14.75
C PRO A 266 -4.14 23.81 14.28
N SER A 267 -5.16 24.25 15.03
CA SER A 267 -6.57 23.99 14.67
C SER A 267 -6.93 24.52 13.29
N ALA A 268 -6.33 25.62 12.84
CA ALA A 268 -6.53 26.16 11.49
C ALA A 268 -6.08 25.17 10.40
N GLU A 269 -4.86 24.62 10.53
CA GLU A 269 -4.32 23.62 9.57
C GLU A 269 -5.20 22.37 9.53
N ARG A 270 -5.65 21.86 10.68
CA ARG A 270 -6.60 20.74 10.75
C ARG A 270 -7.91 21.06 10.00
N HIS A 271 -8.40 22.30 10.10
CA HIS A 271 -9.63 22.72 9.40
C HIS A 271 -9.42 22.80 7.89
N GLU A 272 -8.25 23.20 7.42
CA GLU A 272 -7.88 23.19 6.00
C GLU A 272 -7.85 21.76 5.46
N LEU A 273 -7.18 20.85 6.16
CA LEU A 273 -7.13 19.42 5.81
C LEU A 273 -8.52 18.75 5.72
N THR A 274 -9.54 19.32 6.35
CA THR A 274 -10.92 18.78 6.35
C THR A 274 -11.88 19.58 5.50
N ASP A 275 -11.40 20.50 4.66
CA ASP A 275 -12.20 21.36 3.76
C ASP A 275 -13.33 22.13 4.49
N LYS A 276 -13.09 22.56 5.74
CA LYS A 276 -14.10 23.26 6.56
C LYS A 276 -14.70 24.46 5.82
N GLN A 277 -13.88 25.24 5.13
CA GLN A 277 -14.32 26.42 4.41
C GLN A 277 -15.33 26.08 3.29
N PHE A 278 -15.08 25.00 2.56
CA PHE A 278 -16.00 24.51 1.53
C PHE A 278 -17.40 24.23 2.09
N TYR A 279 -17.49 23.56 3.24
CA TYR A 279 -18.78 23.25 3.87
C TYR A 279 -19.47 24.50 4.44
N MET A 280 -18.72 25.46 4.95
CA MET A 280 -19.27 26.75 5.38
C MET A 280 -19.85 27.55 4.20
N ASP A 281 -19.19 27.57 3.07
CA ASP A 281 -19.66 28.26 1.86
C ASP A 281 -20.84 27.50 1.22
N LEU A 282 -20.84 26.17 1.29
CA LEU A 282 -21.98 25.34 0.87
C LEU A 282 -23.22 25.68 1.72
N GLN A 283 -23.07 25.76 3.02
CA GLN A 283 -24.17 26.11 3.95
C GLN A 283 -24.77 27.47 3.61
N LYS A 284 -23.93 28.50 3.39
CA LYS A 284 -24.40 29.85 3.02
C LYS A 284 -25.18 29.88 1.71
N ARG A 285 -24.87 28.98 0.75
CA ARG A 285 -25.57 28.91 -0.55
C ARG A 285 -26.99 28.36 -0.44
N TYR A 286 -27.28 27.60 0.60
CA TYR A 286 -28.57 26.93 0.80
C TYR A 286 -29.35 27.45 2.00
N GLN A 287 -28.88 28.49 2.68
CA GLN A 287 -29.61 29.30 3.67
C GLN A 287 -30.22 30.55 3.01
#